data_0b09fb41d356fcdef906e83fc5b3ed0c
#
_entry.id   0b09fb41d356fcdef906e83fc5b3ed0c
#
_cell.length_a   1.000
_cell.length_b   1.000
_cell.length_c   1.000
_cell.angle_alpha   90.00
_cell.angle_beta   90.00
_cell.angle_gamma   90.00
#
_symmetry.space_group_name_H-M   'P 1'
#
loop_
_entity.id
_entity.type
_entity.pdbx_description
1 polymer ?
#
loop_
_entity_poly.entity_id
_entity_poly.type
_entity_poly.pdbx_seq_one_letter_code
_entity_poly.pdbx_strand_id
1 'polypeptide(L)'
;ATKSPYYDAITTLLKNRMKYVSGGQSMKVDTFNGKEILSSVRYGKDIMTADQTTGVAETSKHSGMLTLIANNQDFSLGDGTLKVNMGKLHANQAYRPLLLGTDKGIVTYENDAAAAGKIKYTDAEGNLTFSGDEIKGYRTVDMRGYLGVWVPVGAPDNQDIRVKGSDKKLDKTFSATEALDSQVIYEGFSNFQDFVEKDSQY
;
A
#
# COMPACT_ATOMS: atom_id res chain seq x y z
N ALA A 1 -27.94 -9.52 2.78
CA ALA A 1 -27.25 -9.03 1.59
C ALA A 1 -25.91 -9.74 1.46
N THR A 2 -25.62 -10.31 0.30
CA THR A 2 -24.35 -10.97 0.02
C THR A 2 -23.27 -9.91 -0.16
N LYS A 3 -22.14 -10.03 0.54
CA LYS A 3 -20.99 -9.12 0.37
C LYS A 3 -20.44 -9.24 -1.07
N SER A 4 -20.02 -8.11 -1.63
CA SER A 4 -19.25 -8.12 -2.88
C SER A 4 -17.98 -9.01 -2.71
N PRO A 5 -17.55 -9.76 -3.72
CA PRO A 5 -16.31 -10.55 -3.65
C PRO A 5 -15.06 -9.68 -3.38
N TYR A 6 -15.13 -8.38 -3.66
CA TYR A 6 -14.03 -7.44 -3.41
C TYR A 6 -14.09 -6.77 -2.03
N TYR A 7 -15.13 -7.00 -1.26
CA TYR A 7 -15.41 -6.27 -0.02
C TYR A 7 -14.25 -6.33 0.98
N ASP A 8 -13.74 -7.52 1.24
CA ASP A 8 -12.68 -7.69 2.24
C ASP A 8 -11.36 -7.07 1.79
N ALA A 9 -11.02 -7.18 0.51
CA ALA A 9 -9.84 -6.55 -0.07
C ALA A 9 -9.90 -5.02 0.03
N ILE A 10 -11.01 -4.43 -0.42
CA ILE A 10 -11.21 -2.97 -0.38
C ILE A 10 -11.20 -2.46 1.06
N THR A 11 -11.88 -3.15 1.97
CA THR A 11 -11.95 -2.76 3.38
C THR A 11 -10.56 -2.82 4.03
N THR A 12 -9.79 -3.86 3.73
CA THR A 12 -8.41 -4.01 4.24
C THR A 12 -7.52 -2.86 3.76
N LEU A 13 -7.59 -2.51 2.48
CA LEU A 13 -6.81 -1.40 1.93
C LEU A 13 -7.20 -0.07 2.56
N LEU A 14 -8.49 0.21 2.68
CA LEU A 14 -8.98 1.46 3.26
C LEU A 14 -8.59 1.62 4.74
N LYS A 15 -8.73 0.55 5.53
CA LYS A 15 -8.32 0.55 6.95
C LYS A 15 -6.84 0.82 7.15
N ASN A 16 -6.01 0.36 6.23
CA ASN A 16 -4.56 0.42 6.37
C ASN A 16 -3.91 1.61 5.64
N ARG A 17 -4.69 2.35 4.85
CA ARG A 17 -4.17 3.49 4.09
C ARG A 17 -3.47 4.52 5.00
N MET A 18 -4.13 4.94 6.06
CA MET A 18 -3.61 5.95 6.98
C MET A 18 -2.41 5.46 7.79
N LYS A 19 -2.25 4.16 7.91
CA LYS A 19 -1.16 3.54 8.67
C LYS A 19 0.13 3.42 7.87
N TYR A 20 0.03 3.22 6.55
CA TYR A 20 1.19 2.84 5.74
C TYR A 20 1.46 3.75 4.55
N VAL A 21 0.44 4.38 3.95
CA VAL A 21 0.59 5.10 2.68
C VAL A 21 1.06 6.53 2.92
N SER A 22 2.35 6.76 2.73
CA SER A 22 2.98 8.07 2.90
C SER A 22 4.32 8.15 2.17
N GLY A 23 4.84 9.37 2.06
CA GLY A 23 6.15 9.65 1.48
C GLY A 23 6.17 9.72 -0.04
N GLY A 24 7.35 9.70 -0.60
CA GLY A 24 7.56 9.66 -2.04
C GLY A 24 7.01 8.38 -2.67
N GLN A 25 6.75 8.43 -3.97
CA GLN A 25 6.25 7.31 -4.73
C GLN A 25 7.16 7.00 -5.91
N SER A 26 7.36 5.72 -6.18
CA SER A 26 7.98 5.21 -7.40
C SER A 26 7.06 4.18 -8.04
N MET A 27 6.93 4.24 -9.35
CA MET A 27 6.16 3.29 -10.14
C MET A 27 7.03 2.74 -11.25
N LYS A 28 6.97 1.43 -11.46
CA LYS A 28 7.73 0.73 -12.49
C LYS A 28 6.90 -0.37 -13.12
N VAL A 29 7.03 -0.53 -14.42
CA VAL A 29 6.46 -1.66 -15.16
C VAL A 29 7.59 -2.57 -15.61
N ASP A 30 7.49 -3.84 -15.29
CA ASP A 30 8.37 -4.90 -15.77
C ASP A 30 7.59 -5.88 -16.63
N THR A 31 8.27 -6.52 -17.57
CA THR A 31 7.68 -7.50 -18.50
C THR A 31 8.28 -8.87 -18.27
N PHE A 32 7.43 -9.87 -18.08
CA PHE A 32 7.81 -11.28 -17.96
C PHE A 32 6.97 -12.11 -18.91
N ASN A 33 7.61 -12.87 -19.80
CA ASN A 33 6.92 -13.70 -20.79
C ASN A 33 5.90 -12.92 -21.64
N GLY A 34 6.23 -11.68 -22.00
CA GLY A 34 5.36 -10.80 -22.77
C GLY A 34 4.18 -10.18 -22.01
N LYS A 35 4.11 -10.37 -20.69
CA LYS A 35 3.04 -9.83 -19.82
C LYS A 35 3.62 -8.89 -18.79
N GLU A 36 2.89 -7.83 -18.47
CA GLU A 36 3.37 -6.75 -17.63
C GLU A 36 2.91 -6.89 -16.17
N ILE A 37 3.77 -6.40 -15.27
CA ILE A 37 3.46 -6.19 -13.86
C ILE A 37 3.86 -4.78 -13.46
N LEU A 38 2.96 -4.09 -12.78
CA LEU A 38 3.20 -2.79 -12.18
C LEU A 38 3.64 -2.97 -10.72
N SER A 39 4.73 -2.32 -10.35
CA SER A 39 5.16 -2.14 -8.97
C SER A 39 4.99 -0.69 -8.59
N SER A 40 4.24 -0.42 -7.53
CA SER A 40 4.09 0.92 -6.94
C SER A 40 4.63 0.88 -5.52
N VAL A 41 5.61 1.73 -5.23
CA VAL A 41 6.25 1.84 -3.93
C VAL A 41 5.94 3.19 -3.32
N ARG A 42 5.45 3.20 -2.08
CA ARG A 42 5.45 4.36 -1.20
C ARG A 42 6.53 4.14 -0.17
N TYR A 43 7.43 5.13 -0.03
CA TYR A 43 8.63 4.95 0.79
C TYR A 43 8.39 5.07 2.29
N GLY A 44 7.32 5.74 2.70
CA GLY A 44 6.99 5.94 4.11
C GLY A 44 7.08 7.40 4.54
N LYS A 45 6.62 7.68 5.74
CA LYS A 45 6.55 9.03 6.29
C LYS A 45 7.92 9.71 6.30
N ASP A 46 7.98 10.90 5.73
CA ASP A 46 9.20 11.73 5.62
C ASP A 46 10.32 11.09 4.77
N ILE A 47 10.04 10.03 4.07
CA ILE A 47 10.97 9.37 3.14
C ILE A 47 10.53 9.69 1.72
N MET A 48 11.27 10.55 1.03
CA MET A 48 10.87 11.09 -0.26
C MET A 48 11.50 10.37 -1.44
N THR A 49 12.66 9.75 -1.25
CA THR A 49 13.42 9.06 -2.30
C THR A 49 14.00 7.74 -1.81
N ALA A 50 14.29 6.83 -2.74
CA ALA A 50 14.94 5.57 -2.45
C ALA A 50 16.35 5.72 -1.85
N ASP A 51 17.04 6.80 -2.19
CA ASP A 51 18.44 7.04 -1.77
C ASP A 51 18.55 7.65 -0.38
N GLN A 52 17.46 8.15 0.18
CA GLN A 52 17.46 8.80 1.48
C GLN A 52 17.95 7.84 2.56
N THR A 53 18.85 8.33 3.43
CA THR A 53 19.48 7.53 4.50
C THR A 53 19.32 8.14 5.88
N THR A 54 18.83 9.38 5.96
CA THR A 54 18.71 10.16 7.21
C THR A 54 17.44 11.00 7.23
N GLY A 55 17.19 11.68 8.31
CA GLY A 55 16.12 12.70 8.42
C GLY A 55 14.75 12.14 8.76
N VAL A 56 14.68 10.90 9.26
CA VAL A 56 13.42 10.25 9.63
C VAL A 56 13.45 9.72 11.06
N ALA A 57 12.28 9.69 11.70
CA ALA A 57 12.10 8.98 12.95
C ALA A 57 12.12 7.46 12.71
N GLU A 58 12.53 6.67 13.72
CA GLU A 58 12.51 5.19 13.60
C GLU A 58 11.13 4.65 13.27
N THR A 59 10.07 5.25 13.83
CA THR A 59 8.69 4.87 13.52
C THR A 59 8.33 5.04 12.05
N SER A 60 8.94 5.98 11.33
CA SER A 60 8.72 6.20 9.90
C SER A 60 9.17 5.02 9.04
N LYS A 61 10.16 4.25 9.51
CA LYS A 61 10.62 3.03 8.83
C LYS A 61 9.58 1.91 8.85
N HIS A 62 8.58 1.99 9.72
CA HIS A 62 7.45 1.06 9.77
C HIS A 62 6.25 1.53 8.98
N SER A 63 6.43 2.48 8.09
CA SER A 63 5.45 2.94 7.11
C SER A 63 5.96 2.72 5.69
N GLY A 64 5.12 2.99 4.71
CA GLY A 64 5.38 2.65 3.32
C GLY A 64 4.60 1.42 2.88
N MET A 65 4.53 1.21 1.58
CA MET A 65 3.72 0.14 1.00
C MET A 65 4.25 -0.22 -0.38
N LEU A 66 4.27 -1.51 -0.66
CA LEU A 66 4.44 -2.04 -2.01
C LEU A 66 3.10 -2.56 -2.51
N THR A 67 2.71 -2.13 -3.71
CA THR A 67 1.56 -2.68 -4.43
C THR A 67 2.05 -3.28 -5.75
N LEU A 68 1.69 -4.54 -6.00
CA LEU A 68 1.99 -5.28 -7.21
C LEU A 68 0.68 -5.60 -7.94
N ILE A 69 0.59 -5.24 -9.20
CA ILE A 69 -0.58 -5.47 -10.02
C ILE A 69 -0.16 -6.05 -11.37
N ALA A 70 -0.66 -7.23 -11.72
CA ALA A 70 -0.60 -7.79 -13.05
C ALA A 70 -2.02 -7.99 -13.59
N ASN A 71 -2.33 -7.33 -14.69
CA ASN A 71 -3.66 -7.34 -15.30
C ASN A 71 -3.78 -8.46 -16.36
N ASN A 72 -3.28 -9.62 -16.03
CA ASN A 72 -3.35 -10.79 -16.90
C ASN A 72 -3.46 -12.07 -16.06
N GLN A 73 -4.51 -12.83 -16.28
CA GLN A 73 -4.76 -14.08 -15.53
C GLN A 73 -3.70 -15.17 -15.77
N ASP A 74 -2.95 -15.06 -16.85
CA ASP A 74 -1.88 -16.01 -17.21
C ASP A 74 -0.50 -15.42 -16.89
N PHE A 75 -0.42 -14.35 -16.10
CA PHE A 75 0.86 -13.78 -15.68
C PHE A 75 1.70 -14.80 -14.91
N SER A 76 2.97 -14.84 -15.21
CA SER A 76 3.96 -15.69 -14.55
C SER A 76 5.33 -15.03 -14.62
N LEU A 77 6.11 -15.13 -13.55
CA LEU A 77 7.52 -14.74 -13.57
C LEU A 77 8.37 -15.72 -14.40
N GLY A 78 7.91 -16.96 -14.61
CA GLY A 78 8.72 -18.00 -15.23
C GLY A 78 10.00 -18.25 -14.44
N ASP A 79 11.14 -18.24 -15.09
CA ASP A 79 12.48 -18.32 -14.48
C ASP A 79 13.02 -16.94 -14.04
N GLY A 80 12.24 -15.89 -14.25
CA GLY A 80 12.61 -14.53 -13.93
C GLY A 80 12.46 -14.18 -12.46
N THR A 81 13.04 -13.06 -12.09
CA THR A 81 13.00 -12.51 -10.75
C THR A 81 12.53 -11.07 -10.80
N LEU A 82 11.54 -10.72 -9.99
CA LEU A 82 11.11 -9.35 -9.78
C LEU A 82 11.82 -8.80 -8.54
N LYS A 83 12.56 -7.72 -8.73
CA LYS A 83 13.26 -7.00 -7.66
C LYS A 83 12.66 -5.61 -7.51
N VAL A 84 12.19 -5.30 -6.31
CA VAL A 84 11.56 -4.02 -6.00
C VAL A 84 12.31 -3.32 -4.89
N ASN A 85 12.76 -2.08 -5.13
CA ASN A 85 13.49 -1.29 -4.14
C ASN A 85 12.51 -0.51 -3.26
N MET A 86 12.53 -0.80 -1.96
CA MET A 86 11.72 -0.11 -0.95
C MET A 86 12.41 1.13 -0.36
N GLY A 87 13.66 1.37 -0.75
CA GLY A 87 14.50 2.45 -0.26
C GLY A 87 15.53 1.99 0.76
N LYS A 88 16.65 2.73 0.84
CA LYS A 88 17.79 2.40 1.73
C LYS A 88 17.42 2.42 3.21
N LEU A 89 16.46 3.26 3.61
CA LEU A 89 15.97 3.30 4.98
C LEU A 89 15.18 2.05 5.40
N HIS A 90 14.81 1.21 4.43
CA HIS A 90 14.15 -0.07 4.66
C HIS A 90 15.10 -1.27 4.47
N ALA A 91 16.41 -1.06 4.58
CA ALA A 91 17.40 -2.15 4.46
C ALA A 91 17.23 -3.19 5.56
N ASN A 92 17.36 -4.47 5.21
CA ASN A 92 17.30 -5.61 6.15
C ASN A 92 16.03 -5.61 7.02
N GLN A 93 14.91 -5.21 6.45
CA GLN A 93 13.65 -5.04 7.17
C GLN A 93 12.63 -6.11 6.78
N ALA A 94 11.86 -6.57 7.75
CA ALA A 94 10.77 -7.51 7.52
C ALA A 94 9.54 -6.81 6.92
N TYR A 95 8.98 -7.42 5.89
CA TYR A 95 7.71 -7.05 5.25
C TYR A 95 6.74 -8.21 5.33
N ARG A 96 5.47 -7.89 5.42
CA ARG A 96 4.38 -8.84 5.38
C ARG A 96 3.31 -8.45 4.38
N PRO A 97 2.52 -9.38 3.86
CA PRO A 97 1.38 -9.00 3.04
C PRO A 97 0.23 -8.43 3.87
N LEU A 98 -0.47 -7.42 3.31
CA LEU A 98 -1.83 -7.05 3.68
C LEU A 98 -2.84 -7.92 2.95
N LEU A 99 -2.55 -8.20 1.69
CA LEU A 99 -3.34 -9.09 0.87
C LEU A 99 -2.48 -9.72 -0.23
N LEU A 100 -2.87 -10.90 -0.67
CA LEU A 100 -2.24 -11.63 -1.78
C LEU A 100 -3.28 -12.29 -2.66
N GLY A 101 -3.08 -12.19 -3.97
CA GLY A 101 -3.80 -12.99 -4.95
C GLY A 101 -3.37 -14.46 -4.86
N THR A 102 -4.35 -15.36 -4.85
CA THR A 102 -4.15 -16.80 -4.85
C THR A 102 -5.08 -17.48 -5.86
N ASP A 103 -4.91 -18.77 -6.06
CA ASP A 103 -5.81 -19.59 -6.89
C ASP A 103 -7.26 -19.64 -6.38
N LYS A 104 -7.49 -19.24 -5.13
CA LYS A 104 -8.80 -19.16 -4.49
C LYS A 104 -9.36 -17.73 -4.39
N GLY A 105 -8.66 -16.75 -4.96
CA GLY A 105 -8.99 -15.34 -4.88
C GLY A 105 -8.02 -14.57 -4.00
N ILE A 106 -8.44 -13.37 -3.60
CA ILE A 106 -7.63 -12.48 -2.77
C ILE A 106 -7.77 -12.89 -1.30
N VAL A 107 -6.63 -13.20 -0.67
CA VAL A 107 -6.53 -13.48 0.76
C VAL A 107 -6.03 -12.24 1.48
N THR A 108 -6.72 -11.85 2.55
CA THR A 108 -6.35 -10.70 3.40
C THR A 108 -5.72 -11.16 4.71
N TYR A 109 -4.77 -10.38 5.21
CA TYR A 109 -4.08 -10.62 6.47
C TYR A 109 -4.30 -9.43 7.40
N GLU A 110 -4.95 -9.66 8.53
CA GLU A 110 -5.42 -8.60 9.41
C GLU A 110 -4.27 -7.91 10.17
N ASN A 111 -3.22 -8.66 10.51
CA ASN A 111 -2.09 -8.18 11.30
C ASN A 111 -0.82 -8.97 10.99
N ASP A 112 0.27 -8.60 11.65
CA ASP A 112 1.58 -9.25 11.47
C ASP A 112 1.51 -10.75 11.84
N ALA A 113 0.82 -11.10 12.91
CA ALA A 113 0.69 -12.48 13.35
C ALA A 113 -0.05 -13.35 12.33
N ALA A 114 -1.10 -12.83 11.72
CA ALA A 114 -1.86 -13.54 10.66
C ALA A 114 -1.00 -13.82 9.42
N ALA A 115 0.00 -12.99 9.16
CA ALA A 115 0.89 -13.08 8.01
C ALA A 115 2.28 -13.69 8.36
N ALA A 116 2.47 -14.23 9.56
CA ALA A 116 3.78 -14.67 10.04
C ALA A 116 4.47 -15.69 9.13
N GLY A 117 3.73 -16.56 8.48
CA GLY A 117 4.26 -17.54 7.52
C GLY A 117 4.63 -16.98 6.14
N LYS A 118 4.39 -15.69 5.88
CA LYS A 118 4.59 -15.03 4.58
C LYS A 118 5.58 -13.86 4.65
N ILE A 119 6.31 -13.72 5.73
CA ILE A 119 7.27 -12.63 5.90
C ILE A 119 8.41 -12.75 4.89
N LYS A 120 8.76 -11.62 4.28
CA LYS A 120 9.92 -11.44 3.43
C LYS A 120 10.82 -10.35 4.03
N TYR A 121 12.10 -10.43 3.72
CA TYR A 121 13.08 -9.44 4.17
C TYR A 121 13.65 -8.70 2.98
N THR A 122 13.81 -7.39 3.11
CA THR A 122 14.63 -6.62 2.18
C THR A 122 16.10 -6.98 2.37
N ASP A 123 16.88 -6.80 1.30
CA ASP A 123 18.34 -6.92 1.37
C ASP A 123 18.99 -5.65 1.95
N ALA A 124 20.32 -5.59 1.92
CA ALA A 124 21.10 -4.45 2.44
C ALA A 124 20.84 -3.13 1.70
N GLU A 125 20.31 -3.18 0.49
CA GLU A 125 19.94 -2.02 -0.33
C GLU A 125 18.43 -1.67 -0.24
N GLY A 126 17.66 -2.46 0.50
CA GLY A 126 16.21 -2.27 0.65
C GLY A 126 15.37 -2.93 -0.44
N ASN A 127 15.90 -3.93 -1.13
CA ASN A 127 15.14 -4.63 -2.18
C ASN A 127 14.36 -5.82 -1.61
N LEU A 128 13.10 -5.95 -2.02
CA LEU A 128 12.33 -7.20 -1.96
C LEU A 128 12.49 -7.94 -3.29
N THR A 129 12.65 -9.26 -3.21
CA THR A 129 12.84 -10.10 -4.39
C THR A 129 11.75 -11.18 -4.43
N PHE A 130 11.12 -11.32 -5.59
CA PHE A 130 10.06 -12.31 -5.84
C PHE A 130 10.47 -13.22 -7.00
N SER A 131 10.19 -14.49 -6.86
CA SER A 131 10.50 -15.50 -7.89
C SER A 131 9.46 -16.61 -7.92
N GLY A 132 9.40 -17.34 -9.01
CA GLY A 132 8.52 -18.49 -9.18
C GLY A 132 7.05 -18.14 -8.99
N ASP A 133 6.34 -18.99 -8.28
CA ASP A 133 4.90 -18.87 -8.05
C ASP A 133 4.53 -17.90 -6.91
N GLU A 134 5.47 -17.17 -6.35
CA GLU A 134 5.18 -16.10 -5.39
C GLU A 134 4.30 -15.02 -6.01
N ILE A 135 4.45 -14.80 -7.31
CA ILE A 135 3.58 -13.92 -8.09
C ILE A 135 3.09 -14.68 -9.30
N LYS A 136 1.79 -14.92 -9.34
CA LYS A 136 1.13 -15.62 -10.44
C LYS A 136 -0.27 -15.07 -10.67
N GLY A 137 -0.64 -14.92 -11.95
CA GLY A 137 -1.99 -14.54 -12.32
C GLY A 137 -2.97 -15.69 -12.12
N TYR A 138 -4.20 -15.34 -11.78
CA TYR A 138 -5.31 -16.28 -11.62
C TYR A 138 -6.60 -15.71 -12.17
N ARG A 139 -7.54 -16.59 -12.44
CA ARG A 139 -8.93 -16.24 -12.74
C ARG A 139 -9.81 -16.81 -11.64
N THR A 140 -10.28 -15.93 -10.77
CA THR A 140 -11.15 -16.26 -9.65
C THR A 140 -12.39 -15.38 -9.67
N VAL A 141 -13.28 -15.52 -8.70
CA VAL A 141 -14.50 -14.71 -8.59
C VAL A 141 -14.20 -13.22 -8.32
N ASP A 142 -13.08 -12.94 -7.66
CA ASP A 142 -12.69 -11.60 -7.23
C ASP A 142 -11.41 -11.07 -7.89
N MET A 143 -10.80 -11.85 -8.81
CA MET A 143 -9.54 -11.45 -9.43
C MET A 143 -9.36 -12.06 -10.82
N ARG A 144 -8.86 -11.25 -11.75
CA ARG A 144 -8.36 -11.71 -13.06
C ARG A 144 -6.97 -11.11 -13.28
N GLY A 145 -5.96 -11.83 -12.84
CA GLY A 145 -4.59 -11.37 -12.81
C GLY A 145 -3.97 -11.61 -11.44
N TYR A 146 -3.22 -10.65 -10.95
CA TYR A 146 -2.57 -10.69 -9.64
C TYR A 146 -2.65 -9.35 -8.95
N LEU A 147 -2.89 -9.37 -7.64
CA LEU A 147 -2.77 -8.24 -6.74
C LEU A 147 -2.04 -8.69 -5.48
N GLY A 148 -0.99 -7.97 -5.14
CA GLY A 148 -0.26 -8.17 -3.89
C GLY A 148 0.06 -6.84 -3.24
N VAL A 149 -0.13 -6.73 -1.93
CA VAL A 149 0.17 -5.53 -1.16
C VAL A 149 0.98 -5.93 0.07
N TRP A 150 2.15 -5.29 0.22
CA TRP A 150 3.13 -5.59 1.25
C TRP A 150 3.43 -4.35 2.09
N VAL A 151 3.58 -4.55 3.40
CA VAL A 151 3.84 -3.48 4.37
C VAL A 151 4.92 -3.89 5.37
N PRO A 152 5.64 -2.93 5.98
CA PRO A 152 6.61 -3.23 7.02
C PRO A 152 5.97 -3.91 8.23
N VAL A 153 6.65 -4.88 8.80
CA VAL A 153 6.28 -5.51 10.07
C VAL A 153 6.58 -4.56 11.22
N GLY A 154 5.79 -4.62 12.28
CA GLY A 154 6.02 -3.89 13.52
C GLY A 154 5.52 -2.45 13.52
N ALA A 155 4.63 -2.10 12.60
CA ALA A 155 3.99 -0.78 12.64
C ALA A 155 3.11 -0.64 13.88
N PRO A 156 3.20 0.48 14.63
CA PRO A 156 2.31 0.74 15.76
C PRO A 156 0.84 0.79 15.33
N ASP A 157 -0.06 0.27 16.15
CA ASP A 157 -1.50 0.23 15.82
C ASP A 157 -2.10 1.62 15.57
N ASN A 158 -1.61 2.62 16.30
CA ASN A 158 -2.07 4.00 16.21
C ASN A 158 -1.10 4.89 15.43
N GLN A 159 -0.38 4.33 14.46
CA GLN A 159 0.56 5.10 13.66
C GLN A 159 -0.17 6.19 12.87
N ASP A 160 0.12 7.43 13.20
CA ASP A 160 -0.36 8.60 12.46
C ASP A 160 0.70 9.02 11.44
N ILE A 161 0.43 8.74 10.19
CA ILE A 161 1.30 9.10 9.06
C ILE A 161 0.77 10.27 8.24
N ARG A 162 -0.06 11.10 8.84
CA ARG A 162 -0.59 12.28 8.16
C ARG A 162 0.53 13.15 7.59
N VAL A 163 0.22 13.77 6.48
CA VAL A 163 1.14 14.68 5.84
C VAL A 163 1.37 15.89 6.74
N LYS A 164 2.62 16.35 6.80
CA LYS A 164 3.01 17.54 7.56
C LYS A 164 2.16 18.73 7.13
N GLY A 165 1.49 19.35 8.07
CA GLY A 165 0.54 20.45 7.85
C GLY A 165 -0.93 20.08 7.93
N SER A 166 -1.26 18.79 7.99
CA SER A 166 -2.62 18.29 8.22
C SER A 166 -2.83 17.91 9.69
N ASP A 167 -2.40 18.75 10.60
CA ASP A 167 -2.30 18.43 12.03
C ASP A 167 -3.63 18.53 12.80
N LYS A 168 -4.72 18.83 12.13
CA LYS A 168 -6.03 18.83 12.78
C LYS A 168 -6.43 17.40 13.14
N LYS A 169 -6.43 17.13 14.42
CA LYS A 169 -6.92 15.85 14.93
C LYS A 169 -8.44 15.80 14.81
N LEU A 170 -8.94 14.72 14.25
CA LEU A 170 -10.36 14.39 14.26
C LEU A 170 -10.71 13.73 15.62
N ASP A 171 -10.48 14.43 16.71
CA ASP A 171 -10.70 13.94 18.06
C ASP A 171 -11.97 14.51 18.71
N LYS A 172 -12.74 15.25 17.94
CA LYS A 172 -13.99 15.88 18.36
C LYS A 172 -15.18 15.31 17.61
N THR A 173 -16.36 15.52 18.17
CA THR A 173 -17.57 15.37 17.38
C THR A 173 -17.65 16.55 16.42
N PHE A 174 -17.51 16.26 15.14
CA PHE A 174 -17.61 17.25 14.08
C PHE A 174 -19.01 17.32 13.51
N SER A 175 -19.45 18.51 13.12
CA SER A 175 -20.47 18.62 12.09
C SER A 175 -19.92 18.08 10.77
N ALA A 176 -20.80 17.70 9.84
CA ALA A 176 -20.36 17.27 8.52
C ALA A 176 -19.49 18.34 7.82
N THR A 177 -19.81 19.60 8.00
CA THR A 177 -19.06 20.73 7.48
C THR A 177 -17.63 20.78 8.03
N GLU A 178 -17.47 20.66 9.35
CA GLU A 178 -16.13 20.68 9.96
C GLU A 178 -15.29 19.48 9.52
N ALA A 179 -15.91 18.33 9.34
CA ALA A 179 -15.21 17.14 8.82
C ALA A 179 -14.74 17.36 7.39
N LEU A 180 -15.53 18.02 6.56
CA LEU A 180 -15.19 18.32 5.15
C LEU A 180 -14.13 19.40 5.03
N ASP A 181 -14.10 20.38 5.92
CA ASP A 181 -13.06 21.40 5.99
C ASP A 181 -11.71 20.86 6.48
N SER A 182 -11.71 19.68 7.03
CA SER A 182 -10.50 19.07 7.54
C SER A 182 -9.55 18.73 6.39
N GLN A 183 -8.41 19.40 6.35
CA GLN A 183 -7.33 19.14 5.38
C GLN A 183 -6.74 17.73 5.46
N VAL A 184 -7.10 17.00 6.48
CA VAL A 184 -6.76 15.58 6.63
C VAL A 184 -7.27 14.73 5.46
N ILE A 185 -8.32 15.17 4.80
CA ILE A 185 -9.01 14.37 3.77
C ILE A 185 -8.27 14.43 2.44
N TYR A 186 -7.85 15.61 2.00
CA TYR A 186 -7.19 15.78 0.71
C TYR A 186 -6.17 16.91 0.72
N GLU A 187 -4.95 16.58 0.40
CA GLU A 187 -3.89 17.55 0.25
C GLU A 187 -4.05 18.47 -0.98
N GLY A 188 -4.75 18.01 -1.99
CA GLY A 188 -5.02 18.77 -3.20
C GLY A 188 -6.20 19.73 -3.10
N PHE A 189 -6.97 19.68 -2.02
CA PHE A 189 -8.10 20.57 -1.79
C PHE A 189 -7.82 21.44 -0.57
N SER A 190 -7.75 22.74 -0.79
CA SER A 190 -7.62 23.70 0.30
C SER A 190 -8.88 23.68 1.18
N ASN A 191 -10.02 23.34 0.61
CA ASN A 191 -11.29 23.25 1.29
C ASN A 191 -12.23 22.30 0.53
N PHE A 192 -12.52 21.16 1.12
CA PHE A 192 -13.45 20.19 0.53
C PHE A 192 -14.89 20.69 0.55
N GLN A 193 -15.24 21.53 1.51
CA GLN A 193 -16.55 22.16 1.59
C GLN A 193 -16.84 23.02 0.34
N ASP A 194 -15.87 23.82 -0.10
CA ASP A 194 -15.99 24.65 -1.31
C ASP A 194 -16.26 23.81 -2.55
N PHE A 195 -15.65 22.63 -2.61
CA PHE A 195 -15.89 21.69 -3.69
C PHE A 195 -17.33 21.17 -3.71
N VAL A 196 -17.81 20.74 -2.55
CA VAL A 196 -19.19 20.24 -2.40
C VAL A 196 -20.22 21.32 -2.69
N GLU A 197 -20.00 22.53 -2.19
CA GLU A 197 -20.90 23.66 -2.44
C GLU A 197 -20.94 24.06 -3.91
N LYS A 198 -19.83 24.06 -4.60
CA LYS A 198 -19.75 24.32 -6.02
C LYS A 198 -20.46 23.25 -6.86
N ASP A 199 -20.31 22.01 -6.50
CA ASP A 199 -20.93 20.90 -7.22
C ASP A 199 -22.44 20.84 -6.99
N SER A 200 -22.91 21.28 -5.84
CA SER A 200 -24.34 21.35 -5.52
C SER A 200 -25.10 22.48 -6.25
N GLN A 201 -24.39 23.35 -6.94
CA GLN A 201 -24.98 24.45 -7.74
C GLN A 201 -25.28 24.05 -9.19
N TYR A 202 -24.95 22.83 -9.57
CA TYR A 202 -25.24 22.24 -10.86
C TYR A 202 -26.34 21.18 -10.74
#